data_18f11cbb7fa68e0d2a30d8f7bd50b00f
#
_entry.id   18f11cbb7fa68e0d2a30d8f7bd50b00f
#
_cell.length_a   1.000
_cell.length_b   1.000
_cell.length_c   1.000
_cell.angle_alpha   90.00
_cell.angle_beta   90.00
_cell.angle_gamma   90.00
#
_symmetry.space_group_name_H-M   'P 1'
#
loop_
_entity.id
_entity.type
_entity.pdbx_description
1 polymer ?
#
loop_
_entity_poly.entity_id
_entity_poly.type
_entity_poly.pdbx_seq_one_letter_code
_entity_poly.pdbx_strand_id
1 'polypeptide(L)'
;IFSGQIEIDGKEITNLSPAQKLKSEGIAYILQDNSVFPDMTVEENLLMGGYIKDKTEESFEEAERVLQKYERLKNRRSQPAKVLSGGERRLLEISRALVMKPSILLVDEPSIGLEPKYIEMVFEILGDLQKNEKKTIILVEQNAKKGLEFADIGYVLVSGQTAIAGKGDDLLNNPDVGRLFLGG
;
A
#
# COMPACT_ATOMS: atom_id res chain seq x y z
N ILE A 1 3.65 -7.69 -19.49
CA ILE A 1 2.60 -6.96 -20.24
C ILE A 1 2.60 -7.54 -21.64
N PHE A 2 1.48 -8.08 -22.10
CA PHE A 2 1.35 -8.61 -23.46
C PHE A 2 1.22 -7.47 -24.49
N SER A 3 0.56 -6.37 -24.08
CA SER A 3 0.44 -5.12 -24.84
C SER A 3 0.03 -4.00 -23.89
N GLY A 4 0.27 -2.77 -24.26
CA GLY A 4 -0.10 -1.57 -23.49
C GLY A 4 1.10 -0.72 -23.14
N GLN A 5 0.79 0.45 -22.58
CA GLN A 5 1.76 1.47 -22.20
C GLN A 5 1.41 1.98 -20.81
N ILE A 6 2.43 2.24 -20.00
CA ILE A 6 2.30 2.85 -18.68
C ILE A 6 3.00 4.20 -18.73
N GLU A 7 2.27 5.25 -18.44
CA GLU A 7 2.78 6.61 -18.39
C GLU A 7 2.49 7.25 -17.02
N ILE A 8 3.43 8.06 -16.56
CA ILE A 8 3.27 8.93 -15.39
C ILE A 8 3.74 10.32 -15.78
N ASP A 9 2.88 11.31 -15.62
CA ASP A 9 3.14 12.71 -15.95
C ASP A 9 3.69 12.90 -17.39
N GLY A 10 3.15 12.11 -18.34
CA GLY A 10 3.58 12.13 -19.75
C GLY A 10 4.88 11.40 -20.04
N LYS A 11 5.49 10.75 -19.07
CA LYS A 11 6.71 9.95 -19.23
C LYS A 11 6.35 8.47 -19.31
N GLU A 12 6.77 7.81 -20.38
CA GLU A 12 6.61 6.37 -20.51
C GLU A 12 7.56 5.61 -19.57
N ILE A 13 7.00 4.70 -18.78
CA ILE A 13 7.71 3.88 -17.79
C ILE A 13 7.50 2.38 -18.00
N THR A 14 6.88 1.98 -19.10
CA THR A 14 6.50 0.58 -19.38
C THR A 14 7.65 -0.39 -19.16
N ASN A 15 8.82 -0.06 -19.72
CA ASN A 15 9.99 -0.93 -19.75
C ASN A 15 10.96 -0.74 -18.58
N LEU A 16 10.68 0.16 -17.64
CA LEU A 16 11.50 0.32 -16.44
C LEU A 16 11.38 -0.90 -15.53
N SER A 17 12.50 -1.33 -14.96
CA SER A 17 12.51 -2.37 -13.94
C SER A 17 11.77 -1.90 -12.67
N PRO A 18 11.30 -2.81 -11.79
CA PRO A 18 10.67 -2.44 -10.52
C PRO A 18 11.56 -1.53 -9.66
N ALA A 19 12.87 -1.80 -9.61
CA ALA A 19 13.82 -0.97 -8.86
C ALA A 19 13.93 0.46 -9.44
N GLN A 20 13.93 0.60 -10.77
CA GLN A 20 13.92 1.90 -11.43
C GLN A 20 12.60 2.65 -11.18
N LYS A 21 11.45 1.95 -11.27
CA LYS A 21 10.14 2.55 -10.95
C LYS A 21 10.08 3.06 -9.51
N LEU A 22 10.64 2.31 -8.56
CA LEU A 22 10.71 2.75 -7.17
C LEU A 22 11.69 3.93 -6.99
N LYS A 23 12.91 3.83 -7.52
CA LYS A 23 13.99 4.79 -7.27
C LYS A 23 13.79 6.12 -8.02
N SER A 24 13.42 6.08 -9.30
CA SER A 24 13.33 7.26 -10.16
C SER A 24 11.92 7.84 -10.29
N GLU A 25 10.88 6.99 -10.22
CA GLU A 25 9.50 7.44 -10.42
C GLU A 25 8.69 7.46 -9.10
N GLY A 26 9.30 7.04 -7.99
CA GLY A 26 8.66 7.07 -6.68
C GLY A 26 7.42 6.16 -6.56
N ILE A 27 7.44 5.00 -7.25
CA ILE A 27 6.34 4.03 -7.20
C ILE A 27 6.76 2.89 -6.29
N ALA A 28 6.09 2.73 -5.15
CA ALA A 28 6.29 1.60 -4.26
C ALA A 28 5.13 0.60 -4.37
N TYR A 29 5.44 -0.69 -4.23
CA TYR A 29 4.47 -1.77 -4.23
C TYR A 29 4.40 -2.43 -2.85
N ILE A 30 3.21 -2.51 -2.29
CA ILE A 30 2.89 -3.18 -1.04
C ILE A 30 2.15 -4.47 -1.40
N LEU A 31 2.85 -5.59 -1.24
CA LEU A 31 2.36 -6.92 -1.58
C LEU A 31 1.23 -7.37 -0.64
N GLN A 32 0.41 -8.32 -1.12
CA GLN A 32 -0.67 -8.93 -0.37
C GLN A 32 -0.20 -9.61 0.91
N ASP A 33 0.87 -10.44 0.84
CA ASP A 33 1.33 -11.30 1.93
C ASP A 33 2.85 -11.32 2.11
N ASN A 34 3.26 -11.60 3.36
CA ASN A 34 4.60 -12.06 3.76
C ASN A 34 5.77 -11.25 3.20
N SER A 35 5.62 -9.95 3.10
CA SER A 35 6.70 -9.11 2.59
C SER A 35 7.73 -8.70 3.65
N VAL A 36 7.51 -9.00 4.94
CA VAL A 36 8.48 -8.76 6.00
C VAL A 36 9.52 -9.89 6.11
N PHE A 37 10.70 -9.55 6.60
CA PHE A 37 11.73 -10.50 6.97
C PHE A 37 11.51 -10.93 8.43
N PRO A 38 11.01 -12.15 8.69
CA PRO A 38 10.49 -12.53 10.01
C PRO A 38 11.54 -12.57 11.11
N ASP A 39 12.77 -12.92 10.79
CA ASP A 39 13.88 -13.03 11.75
C ASP A 39 14.65 -11.72 11.96
N MET A 40 14.43 -10.72 11.11
CA MET A 40 14.94 -9.37 11.28
C MET A 40 14.06 -8.58 12.24
N THR A 41 14.67 -7.63 12.95
CA THR A 41 13.97 -6.68 13.80
C THR A 41 13.06 -5.74 12.97
N VAL A 42 12.15 -5.05 13.63
CA VAL A 42 11.33 -4.00 13.02
C VAL A 42 12.21 -2.95 12.34
N GLU A 43 13.26 -2.48 13.02
CA GLU A 43 14.19 -1.51 12.47
C GLU A 43 14.93 -2.02 11.24
N GLU A 44 15.47 -3.23 11.29
CA GLU A 44 16.16 -3.85 10.14
C GLU A 44 15.22 -4.02 8.96
N ASN A 45 13.96 -4.41 9.19
CA ASN A 45 12.95 -4.46 8.14
C ASN A 45 12.71 -3.10 7.48
N LEU A 46 12.65 -2.01 8.26
CA LEU A 46 12.52 -0.66 7.72
C LEU A 46 13.75 -0.27 6.90
N LEU A 47 14.96 -0.55 7.39
CA LEU A 47 16.21 -0.26 6.67
C LEU A 47 16.28 -1.01 5.33
N MET A 48 15.77 -2.25 5.28
CA MET A 48 15.65 -2.99 4.01
C MET A 48 14.73 -2.29 2.99
N GLY A 49 13.75 -1.50 3.45
CA GLY A 49 12.94 -0.66 2.58
C GLY A 49 13.74 0.40 1.81
N GLY A 50 14.84 0.88 2.41
CA GLY A 50 15.76 1.85 1.80
C GLY A 50 16.98 1.26 1.12
N TYR A 51 17.07 -0.07 0.95
CA TYR A 51 18.26 -0.77 0.46
C TYR A 51 18.79 -0.25 -0.88
N ILE A 52 17.93 0.25 -1.77
CA ILE A 52 18.33 0.78 -3.08
C ILE A 52 18.67 2.27 -3.08
N LYS A 53 18.65 2.95 -1.93
CA LYS A 53 19.12 4.33 -1.82
C LYS A 53 20.64 4.41 -2.02
N ASP A 54 21.09 5.54 -2.56
CA ASP A 54 22.52 5.75 -2.82
C ASP A 54 23.33 5.98 -1.54
N LYS A 55 22.68 6.52 -0.50
CA LYS A 55 23.30 6.81 0.80
C LYS A 55 22.59 6.06 1.90
N THR A 56 23.34 5.30 2.66
CA THR A 56 22.83 4.51 3.78
C THR A 56 22.26 5.41 4.89
N GLU A 57 22.88 6.57 5.12
CA GLU A 57 22.45 7.56 6.11
C GLU A 57 20.99 8.00 5.86
N GLU A 58 20.63 8.23 4.60
CA GLU A 58 19.26 8.60 4.23
C GLU A 58 18.24 7.51 4.56
N SER A 59 18.66 6.24 4.50
CA SER A 59 17.79 5.11 4.89
C SER A 59 17.56 5.11 6.41
N PHE A 60 18.58 5.40 7.21
CA PHE A 60 18.45 5.52 8.67
C PHE A 60 17.54 6.69 9.06
N GLU A 61 17.73 7.86 8.47
CA GLU A 61 16.90 9.04 8.73
C GLU A 61 15.42 8.77 8.43
N GLU A 62 15.14 8.13 7.29
CA GLU A 62 13.76 7.83 6.90
C GLU A 62 13.14 6.70 7.73
N ALA A 63 13.90 5.67 8.08
CA ALA A 63 13.44 4.65 9.00
C ALA A 63 13.09 5.26 10.38
N GLU A 64 13.92 6.16 10.89
CA GLU A 64 13.64 6.88 12.13
C GLU A 64 12.39 7.75 12.02
N ARG A 65 12.22 8.50 10.91
CA ARG A 65 11.01 9.30 10.65
C ARG A 65 9.75 8.42 10.68
N VAL A 66 9.79 7.24 10.05
CA VAL A 66 8.70 6.29 10.05
C VAL A 66 8.41 5.75 11.44
N LEU A 67 9.44 5.41 12.23
CA LEU A 67 9.29 4.97 13.62
C LEU A 67 8.67 6.07 14.51
N GLN A 68 9.05 7.34 14.30
CA GLN A 68 8.45 8.45 15.04
C GLN A 68 6.96 8.65 14.68
N LYS A 69 6.58 8.39 13.44
CA LYS A 69 5.17 8.45 12.99
C LYS A 69 4.33 7.31 13.59
N TYR A 70 4.87 6.11 13.73
CA TYR A 70 4.13 4.91 14.14
C TYR A 70 4.65 4.38 15.49
N GLU A 71 4.11 4.91 16.59
CA GLU A 71 4.51 4.56 17.96
C GLU A 71 4.45 3.04 18.23
N ARG A 72 3.47 2.32 17.64
CA ARG A 72 3.37 0.86 17.77
C ARG A 72 4.63 0.14 17.27
N LEU A 73 5.21 0.58 16.15
CA LEU A 73 6.46 0.03 15.63
C LEU A 73 7.67 0.51 16.43
N LYS A 74 7.68 1.77 16.85
CA LYS A 74 8.73 2.33 17.68
C LYS A 74 8.92 1.54 18.97
N ASN A 75 7.82 1.18 19.65
CA ASN A 75 7.85 0.38 20.88
C ASN A 75 8.29 -1.09 20.66
N ARG A 76 8.35 -1.54 19.41
CA ARG A 76 8.78 -2.87 18.98
C ARG A 76 10.08 -2.85 18.19
N ARG A 77 10.78 -1.71 18.13
CA ARG A 77 11.94 -1.43 17.26
C ARG A 77 12.94 -2.56 17.17
N SER A 78 13.36 -3.11 18.32
CA SER A 78 14.38 -4.17 18.42
C SER A 78 13.80 -5.60 18.46
N GLN A 79 12.48 -5.75 18.31
CA GLN A 79 11.86 -7.07 18.30
C GLN A 79 11.84 -7.66 16.88
N PRO A 80 12.06 -9.00 16.74
CA PRO A 80 11.92 -9.67 15.45
C PRO A 80 10.50 -9.55 14.90
N ALA A 81 10.35 -9.37 13.59
CA ALA A 81 9.03 -9.19 12.96
C ALA A 81 8.11 -10.41 13.13
N LYS A 82 8.65 -11.61 13.36
CA LYS A 82 7.85 -12.83 13.59
C LYS A 82 6.97 -12.78 14.84
N VAL A 83 7.31 -11.96 15.84
CA VAL A 83 6.52 -11.85 17.09
C VAL A 83 5.42 -10.79 17.02
N LEU A 84 5.34 -10.05 15.90
CA LEU A 84 4.31 -9.03 15.69
C LEU A 84 2.95 -9.68 15.43
N SER A 85 1.88 -9.02 15.91
CA SER A 85 0.51 -9.34 15.50
C SER A 85 0.31 -9.12 13.99
N GLY A 86 -0.75 -9.71 13.41
CA GLY A 86 -1.06 -9.51 11.99
C GLY A 86 -1.16 -8.04 11.60
N GLY A 87 -1.84 -7.22 12.43
CA GLY A 87 -1.96 -5.79 12.18
C GLY A 87 -0.63 -5.02 12.33
N GLU A 88 0.20 -5.35 13.33
CA GLU A 88 1.54 -4.75 13.47
C GLU A 88 2.46 -5.14 12.30
N ARG A 89 2.33 -6.37 11.82
CA ARG A 89 3.07 -6.84 10.64
C ARG A 89 2.64 -6.07 9.39
N ARG A 90 1.31 -5.90 9.18
CA ARG A 90 0.79 -5.11 8.05
C ARG A 90 1.24 -3.65 8.11
N LEU A 91 1.24 -3.05 9.31
CA LEU A 91 1.79 -1.73 9.52
C LEU A 91 3.28 -1.66 9.14
N LEU A 92 4.07 -2.67 9.51
CA LEU A 92 5.50 -2.74 9.16
C LEU A 92 5.71 -2.86 7.63
N GLU A 93 4.88 -3.63 6.93
CA GLU A 93 4.91 -3.77 5.47
C GLU A 93 4.67 -2.43 4.76
N ILE A 94 3.61 -1.72 5.16
CA ILE A 94 3.32 -0.37 4.66
C ILE A 94 4.48 0.58 4.99
N SER A 95 4.94 0.57 6.23
CA SER A 95 6.00 1.44 6.74
C SER A 95 7.32 1.25 6.00
N ARG A 96 7.66 0.02 5.66
CA ARG A 96 8.86 -0.30 4.89
C ARG A 96 8.84 0.36 3.50
N ALA A 97 7.69 0.35 2.82
CA ALA A 97 7.54 1.01 1.54
C ALA A 97 7.74 2.54 1.64
N LEU A 98 7.38 3.15 2.78
CA LEU A 98 7.49 4.60 3.00
C LEU A 98 8.92 5.10 3.15
N VAL A 99 9.90 4.25 3.48
CA VAL A 99 11.32 4.61 3.62
C VAL A 99 11.90 5.19 2.31
N MET A 100 11.36 4.77 1.16
CA MET A 100 11.75 5.34 -0.15
C MET A 100 11.07 6.67 -0.48
N LYS A 101 10.19 7.19 0.39
CA LYS A 101 9.38 8.41 0.14
C LYS A 101 8.59 8.36 -1.18
N PRO A 102 7.87 7.27 -1.46
CA PRO A 102 7.16 7.17 -2.73
C PRO A 102 6.08 8.24 -2.84
N SER A 103 5.80 8.69 -4.06
CA SER A 103 4.64 9.52 -4.40
C SER A 103 3.41 8.67 -4.74
N ILE A 104 3.64 7.46 -5.26
CA ILE A 104 2.60 6.52 -5.67
C ILE A 104 2.78 5.20 -4.91
N LEU A 105 1.68 4.72 -4.33
CA LEU A 105 1.60 3.43 -3.66
C LEU A 105 0.68 2.49 -4.46
N LEU A 106 1.19 1.35 -4.86
CA LEU A 106 0.39 0.23 -5.37
C LEU A 106 0.14 -0.71 -4.19
N VAL A 107 -1.11 -0.90 -3.81
CA VAL A 107 -1.48 -1.65 -2.60
C VAL A 107 -2.40 -2.80 -3.00
N ASP A 108 -1.95 -4.02 -2.73
CA ASP A 108 -2.64 -5.24 -3.13
C ASP A 108 -3.28 -5.91 -1.92
N GLU A 109 -4.61 -5.96 -1.92
CA GLU A 109 -5.49 -6.59 -0.93
C GLU A 109 -5.04 -6.39 0.53
N PRO A 110 -4.91 -5.13 1.01
CA PRO A 110 -4.33 -4.86 2.32
C PRO A 110 -5.16 -5.36 3.51
N SER A 111 -6.43 -5.69 3.30
CA SER A 111 -7.34 -6.13 4.35
C SER A 111 -7.40 -7.66 4.52
N ILE A 112 -6.86 -8.42 3.58
CA ILE A 112 -7.01 -9.88 3.58
C ILE A 112 -6.42 -10.53 4.83
N GLY A 113 -7.17 -11.47 5.42
CA GLY A 113 -6.72 -12.23 6.59
C GLY A 113 -6.59 -11.44 7.90
N LEU A 114 -6.97 -10.16 7.92
CA LEU A 114 -6.94 -9.33 9.11
C LEU A 114 -8.24 -9.38 9.90
N GLU A 115 -8.14 -9.25 11.22
CA GLU A 115 -9.29 -9.00 12.09
C GLU A 115 -9.88 -7.60 11.80
N PRO A 116 -11.20 -7.38 11.98
CA PRO A 116 -11.87 -6.12 11.64
C PRO A 116 -11.18 -4.85 12.17
N LYS A 117 -10.71 -4.87 13.43
CA LYS A 117 -9.99 -3.74 14.04
C LYS A 117 -8.70 -3.36 13.32
N TYR A 118 -8.02 -4.34 12.68
CA TYR A 118 -6.80 -4.09 11.93
C TYR A 118 -7.10 -3.63 10.51
N ILE A 119 -8.23 -4.06 9.93
CA ILE A 119 -8.72 -3.54 8.64
C ILE A 119 -8.96 -2.03 8.78
N GLU A 120 -9.70 -1.59 9.80
CA GLU A 120 -9.93 -0.16 10.06
C GLU A 120 -8.60 0.61 10.19
N MET A 121 -7.69 0.10 11.02
CA MET A 121 -6.37 0.71 11.20
C MET A 121 -5.61 0.88 9.86
N VAL A 122 -5.63 -0.13 8.99
CA VAL A 122 -4.94 -0.07 7.68
C VAL A 122 -5.56 1.01 6.81
N PHE A 123 -6.89 1.08 6.71
CA PHE A 123 -7.57 2.11 5.92
C PHE A 123 -7.39 3.52 6.52
N GLU A 124 -7.32 3.67 7.84
CA GLU A 124 -6.95 4.94 8.49
C GLU A 124 -5.54 5.39 8.09
N ILE A 125 -4.56 4.46 8.08
CA ILE A 125 -3.18 4.75 7.64
C ILE A 125 -3.15 5.16 6.18
N LEU A 126 -3.82 4.41 5.28
CA LEU A 126 -3.88 4.76 3.86
C LEU A 126 -4.57 6.12 3.64
N GLY A 127 -5.64 6.39 4.38
CA GLY A 127 -6.33 7.68 4.35
C GLY A 127 -5.46 8.85 4.81
N ASP A 128 -4.64 8.65 5.85
CA ASP A 128 -3.66 9.65 6.29
C ASP A 128 -2.61 9.92 5.20
N LEU A 129 -2.08 8.87 4.58
CA LEU A 129 -1.12 8.98 3.48
C LEU A 129 -1.70 9.70 2.26
N GLN A 130 -2.97 9.43 1.90
CA GLN A 130 -3.67 10.10 0.81
C GLN A 130 -3.94 11.57 1.13
N LYS A 131 -4.59 11.85 2.28
CA LYS A 131 -5.13 13.18 2.59
C LYS A 131 -4.07 14.15 3.09
N ASN A 132 -3.19 13.70 3.98
CA ASN A 132 -2.20 14.55 4.66
C ASN A 132 -0.85 14.54 3.95
N GLU A 133 -0.38 13.39 3.46
CA GLU A 133 0.89 13.30 2.74
C GLU A 133 0.73 13.41 1.21
N LYS A 134 -0.51 13.57 0.70
CA LYS A 134 -0.81 13.76 -0.73
C LYS A 134 -0.27 12.64 -1.64
N LYS A 135 -0.24 11.41 -1.12
CA LYS A 135 0.15 10.25 -1.91
C LYS A 135 -0.96 9.81 -2.86
N THR A 136 -0.60 9.42 -4.07
CA THR A 136 -1.51 8.70 -4.96
C THR A 136 -1.53 7.23 -4.57
N ILE A 137 -2.70 6.66 -4.37
CA ILE A 137 -2.85 5.26 -3.98
C ILE A 137 -3.67 4.53 -5.05
N ILE A 138 -3.10 3.49 -5.64
CA ILE A 138 -3.79 2.54 -6.49
C ILE A 138 -4.01 1.28 -5.64
N LEU A 139 -5.26 1.05 -5.27
CA LEU A 139 -5.67 -0.02 -4.38
C LEU A 139 -6.39 -1.12 -5.15
N VAL A 140 -5.97 -2.36 -4.98
CA VAL A 140 -6.75 -3.55 -5.32
C VAL A 140 -7.31 -4.09 -4.02
N GLU A 141 -8.64 -4.33 -3.96
CA GLU A 141 -9.29 -4.77 -2.74
C GLU A 141 -10.47 -5.69 -3.07
N GLN A 142 -10.54 -6.83 -2.39
CA GLN A 142 -11.63 -7.79 -2.53
C GLN A 142 -12.86 -7.34 -1.73
N ASN A 143 -12.67 -6.66 -0.61
CA ASN A 143 -13.74 -6.04 0.15
C ASN A 143 -14.23 -4.78 -0.59
N ALA A 144 -15.15 -4.99 -1.55
CA ALA A 144 -15.64 -3.94 -2.43
C ALA A 144 -16.17 -2.72 -1.67
N LYS A 145 -16.87 -2.95 -0.54
CA LYS A 145 -17.41 -1.86 0.28
C LYS A 145 -16.27 -0.98 0.81
N LYS A 146 -15.27 -1.56 1.46
CA LYS A 146 -14.12 -0.83 2.01
C LYS A 146 -13.29 -0.16 0.92
N GLY A 147 -13.06 -0.85 -0.19
CA GLY A 147 -12.36 -0.28 -1.34
C GLY A 147 -13.06 0.95 -1.92
N LEU A 148 -14.38 0.89 -2.11
CA LEU A 148 -15.17 1.99 -2.66
C LEU A 148 -15.36 3.15 -1.67
N GLU A 149 -15.54 2.87 -0.36
CA GLU A 149 -15.56 3.90 0.69
C GLU A 149 -14.25 4.71 0.75
N PHE A 150 -13.13 4.10 0.37
CA PHE A 150 -11.81 4.72 0.37
C PHE A 150 -11.52 5.48 -0.94
N ALA A 151 -12.02 5.00 -2.07
CA ALA A 151 -11.59 5.43 -3.40
C ALA A 151 -12.24 6.72 -3.86
N ASP A 152 -11.47 7.66 -4.42
CA ASP A 152 -12.00 8.81 -5.18
C ASP A 152 -12.61 8.31 -6.51
N ILE A 153 -11.93 7.36 -7.19
CA ILE A 153 -12.35 6.72 -8.44
C ILE A 153 -12.22 5.21 -8.29
N GLY A 154 -13.27 4.47 -8.63
CA GLY A 154 -13.29 3.01 -8.60
C GLY A 154 -13.46 2.38 -9.98
N TYR A 155 -12.86 1.21 -10.15
CA TYR A 155 -13.03 0.33 -11.29
C TYR A 155 -13.47 -1.04 -10.80
N VAL A 156 -14.67 -1.46 -11.17
CA VAL A 156 -15.20 -2.78 -10.82
C VAL A 156 -14.83 -3.76 -11.93
N LEU A 157 -14.03 -4.76 -11.60
CA LEU A 157 -13.55 -5.77 -12.55
C LEU A 157 -14.34 -7.06 -12.40
N VAL A 158 -14.81 -7.62 -13.52
CA VAL A 158 -15.46 -8.93 -13.60
C VAL A 158 -14.75 -9.75 -14.68
N SER A 159 -14.22 -10.90 -14.29
CA SER A 159 -13.49 -11.80 -15.21
C SER A 159 -12.37 -11.07 -16.00
N GLY A 160 -11.65 -10.16 -15.36
CA GLY A 160 -10.54 -9.42 -15.95
C GLY A 160 -10.93 -8.25 -16.85
N GLN A 161 -12.22 -7.91 -16.93
CA GLN A 161 -12.73 -6.77 -17.72
C GLN A 161 -13.37 -5.73 -16.80
N THR A 162 -13.19 -4.45 -17.13
CA THR A 162 -13.87 -3.36 -16.42
C THR A 162 -15.36 -3.42 -16.74
N ALA A 163 -16.17 -3.78 -15.75
CA ALA A 163 -17.62 -3.80 -15.87
C ALA A 163 -18.23 -2.41 -15.63
N ILE A 164 -17.80 -1.72 -14.59
CA ILE A 164 -18.29 -0.41 -14.20
C ILE A 164 -17.10 0.43 -13.72
N ALA A 165 -17.10 1.73 -14.02
CA ALA A 165 -16.15 2.69 -13.50
C ALA A 165 -16.86 3.99 -13.12
N GLY A 166 -16.38 4.68 -12.07
CA GLY A 166 -16.98 5.93 -11.61
C GLY A 166 -16.37 6.42 -10.30
N LYS A 167 -16.99 7.43 -9.69
CA LYS A 167 -16.60 7.87 -8.34
C LYS A 167 -16.93 6.78 -7.32
N GLY A 168 -16.10 6.65 -6.29
CA GLY A 168 -16.29 5.64 -5.24
C GLY A 168 -17.68 5.69 -4.62
N ASP A 169 -18.15 6.87 -4.21
CA ASP A 169 -19.47 7.08 -3.63
C ASP A 169 -20.62 6.68 -4.58
N ASP A 170 -20.49 7.00 -5.88
CA ASP A 170 -21.50 6.66 -6.89
C ASP A 170 -21.58 5.14 -7.09
N LEU A 171 -20.41 4.47 -7.11
CA LEU A 171 -20.32 3.02 -7.23
C LEU A 171 -20.83 2.30 -5.99
N LEU A 172 -20.56 2.83 -4.79
CA LEU A 172 -21.03 2.26 -3.53
C LEU A 172 -22.56 2.19 -3.46
N ASN A 173 -23.23 3.18 -4.07
CA ASN A 173 -24.69 3.27 -4.14
C ASN A 173 -25.31 2.67 -5.41
N ASN A 174 -24.49 2.08 -6.29
CA ASN A 174 -24.96 1.50 -7.54
C ASN A 174 -25.60 0.11 -7.32
N PRO A 175 -26.87 -0.11 -7.72
CA PRO A 175 -27.54 -1.40 -7.52
C PRO A 175 -26.85 -2.59 -8.19
N ASP A 176 -26.18 -2.39 -9.33
CA ASP A 176 -25.48 -3.47 -10.03
C ASP A 176 -24.20 -3.87 -9.29
N VAL A 177 -23.48 -2.91 -8.71
CA VAL A 177 -22.36 -3.16 -7.80
C VAL A 177 -22.85 -3.87 -6.54
N GLY A 178 -23.99 -3.44 -6.00
CA GLY A 178 -24.66 -4.08 -4.87
C GLY A 178 -24.91 -5.56 -5.10
N ARG A 179 -25.50 -5.92 -6.23
CA ARG A 179 -25.78 -7.33 -6.60
C ARG A 179 -24.53 -8.16 -6.84
N LEU A 180 -23.50 -7.59 -7.43
CA LEU A 180 -22.28 -8.32 -7.80
C LEU A 180 -21.34 -8.55 -6.61
N PHE A 181 -21.25 -7.60 -5.67
CA PHE A 181 -20.16 -7.57 -4.70
C PHE A 181 -20.57 -7.23 -3.26
N LEU A 182 -21.73 -6.62 -3.02
CA LEU A 182 -22.13 -6.15 -1.69
C LEU A 182 -23.20 -7.02 -1.02
N GLY A 183 -23.60 -8.13 -1.63
CA GLY A 183 -24.54 -9.09 -1.07
C GLY A 183 -25.99 -8.60 -1.05
N GLY A 184 -26.39 -7.86 -2.09
CA GLY A 184 -27.75 -7.36 -2.29
C GLY A 184 -28.75 -8.44 -2.64
#